data_004bc8591adbaf31169b1462af936c63
#
_entry.id   004bc8591adbaf31169b1462af936c63
#
_cell.length_a   1.000
_cell.length_b   1.000
_cell.length_c   1.000
_cell.angle_alpha   90.00
_cell.angle_beta   90.00
_cell.angle_gamma   90.00
#
_symmetry.space_group_name_H-M   'P 1'
#
loop_
_entity.id
_entity.type
_entity.pdbx_description
1 polymer ?
#
loop_
_entity_poly.entity_id
_entity_poly.type
_entity_poly.pdbx_seq_one_letter_code
_entity_poly.pdbx_strand_id
1 'polypeptide(L)'
;MKKKSILLIGALIVLGYILFHFTVSNNQTSNKQQPFPDFGHMVSPSVVQKDSIQLFKLSQNYPKSLPKTELPEFFKIDYQKNWKEYLLAVQKYCFEGNTNVEFRPELNKVRDWYHMPWQHYGANGREGFHGLTKEAPVGVGQLGRTQTYSTGGAWAVAFYNDKGGYTIGKVWQNHLDPDANKMEDMGGFPEGTVMFKLLFLSMPKDTVEKQIPYLRNGLWWKAYANYNFKSLDREVVDVVLIQMDVMIKDFRAPSGWILGNYKYNGQMNNSDKFYNLVPLGIMWGDDPENTTNTSNPIPDSTYINPKLKQTIINPDRNELPPSHLGWNGRLNGPMDNSMSSCYSCHSAAEYPQLSPISPLFDPKTSQYVPGSPQWMRWFQNYDCNSRFDEGAVPTDFSLQMAEALQNFDDWEVTKDGSFWNTYNVKEFKKHKDLSRRNRID
;
A
#
# COMPACT_ATOMS: atom_id res chain seq x y z
N MET A 1 49.38 39.21 33.23
CA MET A 1 48.71 37.96 33.60
C MET A 1 47.27 37.77 33.02
N LYS A 2 46.56 38.83 32.62
CA LYS A 2 45.12 38.67 32.12
C LYS A 2 44.96 38.14 30.72
N LYS A 3 45.93 38.21 29.81
CA LYS A 3 45.77 37.72 28.39
C LYS A 3 45.93 36.21 28.23
N LYS A 4 46.65 35.51 29.10
CA LYS A 4 46.82 34.05 29.03
C LYS A 4 45.58 33.27 29.52
N SER A 5 44.85 33.85 30.49
CA SER A 5 43.63 33.20 31.02
C SER A 5 42.44 33.23 30.02
N ILE A 6 42.34 34.28 29.19
CA ILE A 6 41.27 34.39 28.17
C ILE A 6 41.50 33.39 27.03
N LEU A 7 42.76 33.15 26.65
CA LEU A 7 43.09 32.16 25.62
C LEU A 7 42.79 30.73 26.09
N LEU A 8 42.99 30.42 27.38
CA LEU A 8 42.70 29.08 27.92
C LEU A 8 41.20 28.78 28.00
N ILE A 9 40.39 29.78 28.34
CA ILE A 9 38.93 29.65 28.41
C ILE A 9 38.33 29.48 26.99
N GLY A 10 38.84 30.23 26.00
CA GLY A 10 38.44 30.10 24.60
C GLY A 10 38.75 28.70 24.02
N ALA A 11 39.96 28.17 24.34
CA ALA A 11 40.36 26.84 23.91
C ALA A 11 39.49 25.71 24.55
N LEU A 12 39.13 25.86 25.82
CA LEU A 12 38.26 24.91 26.51
C LEU A 12 36.81 24.92 25.98
N ILE A 13 36.28 26.08 25.58
CA ILE A 13 34.94 26.20 24.99
C ILE A 13 34.93 25.57 23.58
N VAL A 14 35.95 25.80 22.76
CA VAL A 14 36.11 25.20 21.45
C VAL A 14 36.28 23.68 21.53
N LEU A 15 37.11 23.21 22.51
CA LEU A 15 37.26 21.76 22.74
C LEU A 15 35.97 21.13 23.26
N GLY A 16 35.22 21.80 24.13
CA GLY A 16 33.92 21.37 24.61
C GLY A 16 32.88 21.30 23.48
N TYR A 17 32.89 22.27 22.55
CA TYR A 17 32.02 22.29 21.39
C TYR A 17 32.37 21.19 20.40
N ILE A 18 33.64 20.94 20.14
CA ILE A 18 34.12 19.85 19.28
C ILE A 18 33.81 18.49 19.92
N LEU A 19 34.03 18.31 21.22
CA LEU A 19 33.67 17.07 21.92
C LEU A 19 32.16 16.86 21.99
N PHE A 20 31.37 17.93 22.16
CA PHE A 20 29.92 17.85 22.12
C PHE A 20 29.40 17.50 20.70
N HIS A 21 29.95 18.09 19.64
CA HIS A 21 29.62 17.70 18.26
C HIS A 21 30.11 16.29 17.91
N PHE A 22 31.27 15.85 18.43
CA PHE A 22 31.74 14.49 18.28
C PHE A 22 30.87 13.46 19.05
N THR A 23 30.39 13.80 20.23
CA THR A 23 29.49 12.93 21.01
C THR A 23 28.07 12.94 20.45
N VAL A 24 27.57 14.06 19.92
CA VAL A 24 26.25 14.10 19.22
C VAL A 24 26.32 13.41 17.87
N SER A 25 27.45 13.52 17.14
CA SER A 25 27.66 12.78 15.88
C SER A 25 27.93 11.29 16.10
N ASN A 26 28.48 10.88 17.24
CA ASN A 26 28.70 9.46 17.56
C ASN A 26 27.50 8.76 18.21
N ASN A 27 26.46 9.49 18.65
CA ASN A 27 25.19 8.90 19.07
C ASN A 27 24.24 8.59 17.88
N GLN A 28 24.68 8.81 16.63
CA GLN A 28 24.10 8.17 15.44
C GLN A 28 24.68 6.76 15.22
N THR A 29 25.24 6.14 16.23
CA THR A 29 25.66 4.75 16.15
C THR A 29 24.50 3.84 16.50
N SER A 30 24.04 3.15 15.50
CA SER A 30 23.48 1.82 15.48
C SER A 30 22.08 1.63 14.89
N ASN A 31 21.68 2.41 13.90
CA ASN A 31 20.70 1.90 12.94
C ASN A 31 21.42 1.27 11.73
N LYS A 32 22.43 0.46 11.98
CA LYS A 32 23.10 -0.36 10.94
C LYS A 32 22.22 -1.47 10.35
N GLN A 33 20.95 -1.57 10.77
CA GLN A 33 20.05 -2.63 10.33
C GLN A 33 18.97 -2.20 9.34
N GLN A 34 18.80 -0.91 9.08
CA GLN A 34 17.86 -0.44 8.06
C GLN A 34 18.60 0.42 7.05
N PRO A 35 18.87 -0.10 5.83
CA PRO A 35 19.55 0.64 4.79
C PRO A 35 18.72 1.80 4.22
N PHE A 36 17.40 1.83 4.47
CA PHE A 36 16.48 2.82 3.95
C PHE A 36 15.84 3.65 5.08
N PRO A 37 15.85 5.00 5.00
CA PRO A 37 15.24 5.88 6.00
C PRO A 37 13.71 5.95 5.88
N ASP A 38 13.04 4.80 5.82
CA ASP A 38 11.60 4.65 5.59
C ASP A 38 10.75 4.91 6.86
N PHE A 39 11.38 5.15 7.99
CA PHE A 39 10.67 5.54 9.21
C PHE A 39 10.47 7.04 9.29
N GLY A 40 9.30 7.51 8.98
CA GLY A 40 9.01 8.90 9.18
C GLY A 40 8.58 9.28 10.58
N HIS A 41 7.87 8.41 11.27
CA HIS A 41 7.34 8.67 12.61
C HIS A 41 8.03 7.81 13.67
N MET A 42 8.96 8.45 14.42
CA MET A 42 9.55 7.85 15.61
C MET A 42 8.52 7.78 16.73
N VAL A 43 8.31 6.58 17.26
CA VAL A 43 7.52 6.41 18.49
C VAL A 43 8.37 6.79 19.68
N SER A 44 7.85 7.63 20.59
CA SER A 44 8.62 8.05 21.77
C SER A 44 8.91 6.85 22.69
N PRO A 45 10.09 6.81 23.37
CA PRO A 45 10.42 5.74 24.30
C PRO A 45 9.38 5.53 25.41
N SER A 46 8.72 6.60 25.86
CA SER A 46 7.67 6.54 26.87
C SER A 46 6.44 5.78 26.40
N VAL A 47 6.05 5.92 25.12
CA VAL A 47 4.93 5.15 24.52
C VAL A 47 5.31 3.68 24.41
N VAL A 48 6.52 3.38 23.93
CA VAL A 48 7.01 1.99 23.80
C VAL A 48 7.02 1.27 25.15
N GLN A 49 7.51 1.94 26.20
CA GLN A 49 7.57 1.37 27.56
C GLN A 49 6.19 1.16 28.16
N LYS A 50 5.28 2.13 27.99
CA LYS A 50 3.93 2.07 28.57
C LYS A 50 3.11 0.91 28.02
N ASP A 51 3.20 0.65 26.73
CA ASP A 51 2.36 -0.34 26.05
C ASP A 51 3.08 -1.67 25.82
N SER A 52 4.36 -1.80 26.21
CA SER A 52 5.20 -3.00 26.03
C SER A 52 5.21 -3.51 24.59
N ILE A 53 5.15 -2.59 23.61
CA ILE A 53 4.96 -2.91 22.19
C ILE A 53 6.30 -3.11 21.53
N GLN A 54 6.41 -4.17 20.74
CA GLN A 54 7.55 -4.40 19.86
C GLN A 54 7.45 -3.49 18.64
N LEU A 55 8.52 -2.73 18.36
CA LEU A 55 8.57 -1.88 17.17
C LEU A 55 8.64 -2.70 15.89
N PHE A 56 8.03 -2.16 14.85
CA PHE A 56 8.08 -2.69 13.49
C PHE A 56 9.52 -2.76 12.97
N LYS A 57 9.80 -3.82 12.22
CA LYS A 57 11.06 -3.99 11.49
C LYS A 57 10.77 -4.12 10.00
N LEU A 58 11.37 -3.23 9.22
CA LEU A 58 11.28 -3.30 7.76
C LEU A 58 12.12 -4.50 7.26
N SER A 59 11.48 -5.43 6.55
CA SER A 59 12.15 -6.61 5.97
C SER A 59 12.69 -6.26 4.59
N GLN A 60 14.03 -6.08 4.49
CA GLN A 60 14.73 -5.57 3.30
C GLN A 60 15.98 -6.38 2.95
N ASN A 61 16.18 -7.54 3.56
CA ASN A 61 17.28 -8.42 3.19
C ASN A 61 16.95 -9.20 1.92
N TYR A 62 16.74 -8.47 0.84
CA TYR A 62 16.24 -9.00 -0.43
C TYR A 62 17.14 -10.10 -1.02
N PRO A 63 16.55 -11.11 -1.68
CA PRO A 63 17.29 -12.14 -2.42
C PRO A 63 18.19 -11.52 -3.49
N LYS A 64 19.48 -11.91 -3.52
CA LYS A 64 20.45 -11.40 -4.49
C LYS A 64 20.36 -12.10 -5.85
N SER A 65 19.82 -13.32 -5.88
CA SER A 65 19.57 -14.12 -7.07
C SER A 65 18.11 -14.55 -7.12
N LEU A 66 17.59 -14.79 -8.32
CA LEU A 66 16.22 -15.27 -8.49
C LEU A 66 16.04 -16.58 -7.71
N PRO A 67 15.08 -16.63 -6.76
CA PRO A 67 14.77 -17.84 -6.03
C PRO A 67 14.32 -18.97 -6.95
N LYS A 68 14.84 -20.18 -6.71
CA LYS A 68 14.47 -21.39 -7.45
C LYS A 68 13.29 -22.12 -6.81
N THR A 69 12.49 -21.42 -6.01
CA THR A 69 11.29 -21.96 -5.39
C THR A 69 10.28 -22.36 -6.47
N GLU A 70 9.66 -23.51 -6.28
CA GLU A 70 8.55 -23.96 -7.13
C GLU A 70 7.39 -22.97 -7.05
N LEU A 71 6.54 -23.00 -8.08
CA LEU A 71 5.30 -22.22 -8.04
C LEU A 71 4.40 -22.74 -6.90
N PRO A 72 3.72 -21.85 -6.18
CA PRO A 72 2.79 -22.24 -5.12
C PRO A 72 1.70 -23.21 -5.62
N GLU A 73 1.23 -24.10 -4.75
CA GLU A 73 0.24 -25.15 -5.11
C GLU A 73 -1.03 -24.59 -5.75
N PHE A 74 -1.45 -23.37 -5.41
CA PHE A 74 -2.64 -22.76 -6.01
C PHE A 74 -2.48 -22.47 -7.52
N PHE A 75 -1.26 -22.51 -8.09
CA PHE A 75 -1.07 -22.46 -9.54
C PHE A 75 -1.65 -23.68 -10.28
N LYS A 76 -1.91 -24.78 -9.56
CA LYS A 76 -2.57 -25.97 -10.12
C LYS A 76 -4.09 -25.79 -10.25
N ILE A 77 -4.67 -24.78 -9.63
CA ILE A 77 -6.09 -24.48 -9.63
C ILE A 77 -6.41 -23.58 -10.84
N ASP A 78 -7.47 -23.89 -11.55
CA ASP A 78 -8.02 -23.03 -12.61
C ASP A 78 -8.71 -21.83 -11.94
N TYR A 79 -8.07 -20.66 -11.99
CA TYR A 79 -8.52 -19.46 -11.29
C TYR A 79 -9.85 -18.90 -11.83
N GLN A 80 -10.28 -19.26 -13.04
CA GLN A 80 -11.56 -18.83 -13.61
C GLN A 80 -12.69 -19.75 -13.18
N LYS A 81 -12.50 -21.06 -13.29
CA LYS A 81 -13.54 -22.04 -12.95
C LYS A 81 -13.69 -22.24 -11.45
N ASN A 82 -12.57 -22.28 -10.75
CA ASN A 82 -12.49 -22.55 -9.31
C ASN A 82 -11.97 -21.32 -8.54
N TRP A 83 -12.45 -20.13 -8.92
CA TRP A 83 -11.95 -18.86 -8.44
C TRP A 83 -11.93 -18.75 -6.91
N LYS A 84 -12.95 -19.26 -6.23
CA LYS A 84 -13.04 -19.20 -4.76
C LYS A 84 -12.02 -20.12 -4.09
N GLU A 85 -11.87 -21.36 -4.61
CA GLU A 85 -10.85 -22.29 -4.15
C GLU A 85 -9.44 -21.71 -4.36
N TYR A 86 -9.20 -21.09 -5.53
CA TYR A 86 -7.96 -20.40 -5.83
C TYR A 86 -7.66 -19.31 -4.81
N LEU A 87 -8.62 -18.41 -4.57
CA LEU A 87 -8.40 -17.32 -3.58
C LEU A 87 -8.22 -17.85 -2.16
N LEU A 88 -8.96 -18.86 -1.73
CA LEU A 88 -8.77 -19.48 -0.41
C LEU A 88 -7.38 -20.11 -0.27
N ALA A 89 -6.86 -20.72 -1.34
CA ALA A 89 -5.50 -21.27 -1.35
C ALA A 89 -4.44 -20.15 -1.34
N VAL A 90 -4.67 -19.03 -2.05
CA VAL A 90 -3.81 -17.82 -1.97
C VAL A 90 -3.83 -17.24 -0.56
N GLN A 91 -5.00 -17.10 0.06
CA GLN A 91 -5.11 -16.63 1.45
C GLN A 91 -4.31 -17.50 2.42
N LYS A 92 -4.48 -18.83 2.31
CA LYS A 92 -3.70 -19.78 3.11
C LYS A 92 -2.21 -19.57 2.93
N TYR A 93 -1.74 -19.42 1.68
CA TYR A 93 -0.33 -19.16 1.37
C TYR A 93 0.18 -17.87 2.03
N CYS A 94 -0.60 -16.78 1.98
CA CYS A 94 -0.25 -15.50 2.60
C CYS A 94 -0.27 -15.56 4.14
N PHE A 95 -1.13 -16.40 4.74
CA PHE A 95 -1.33 -16.45 6.19
C PHE A 95 -0.43 -17.44 6.89
N GLU A 96 0.09 -18.42 6.18
CA GLU A 96 0.92 -19.48 6.75
C GLU A 96 2.19 -18.91 7.41
N GLY A 97 2.31 -19.15 8.73
CA GLY A 97 3.37 -18.60 9.55
C GLY A 97 3.26 -17.11 9.89
N ASN A 98 2.26 -16.39 9.36
CA ASN A 98 2.07 -14.96 9.60
C ASN A 98 1.03 -14.64 10.67
N THR A 99 -0.11 -15.34 10.71
CA THR A 99 -1.22 -14.97 11.59
C THR A 99 -0.88 -15.12 13.08
N ASN A 100 -0.10 -16.13 13.45
CA ASN A 100 0.35 -16.38 14.82
C ASN A 100 1.47 -15.45 15.31
N VAL A 101 2.03 -14.62 14.42
CA VAL A 101 3.08 -13.62 14.71
C VAL A 101 2.67 -12.21 14.31
N GLU A 102 1.36 -11.98 14.10
CA GLU A 102 0.79 -10.68 13.73
C GLU A 102 1.50 -10.05 12.52
N PHE A 103 1.77 -10.87 11.52
CA PHE A 103 2.42 -10.45 10.26
C PHE A 103 3.78 -9.76 10.47
N ARG A 104 4.58 -10.27 11.40
CA ARG A 104 5.99 -9.88 11.59
C ARG A 104 6.90 -10.80 10.81
N PRO A 105 7.45 -10.40 9.66
CA PRO A 105 8.24 -11.26 8.79
C PRO A 105 9.44 -11.90 9.49
N GLU A 106 10.07 -11.17 10.38
CA GLU A 106 11.24 -11.66 11.14
C GLU A 106 10.92 -12.82 12.10
N LEU A 107 9.64 -13.06 12.37
CA LEU A 107 9.17 -14.15 13.22
C LEU A 107 8.53 -15.29 12.42
N ASN A 108 8.24 -15.10 11.13
CA ASN A 108 7.72 -16.15 10.27
C ASN A 108 8.82 -17.18 9.98
N LYS A 109 8.55 -18.45 10.31
CA LYS A 109 9.50 -19.57 10.12
C LYS A 109 9.17 -20.44 8.91
N VAL A 110 8.11 -20.10 8.18
CA VAL A 110 7.63 -20.87 7.04
C VAL A 110 8.17 -20.33 5.74
N ARG A 111 8.12 -18.99 5.58
CA ARG A 111 8.66 -18.31 4.40
C ARG A 111 9.05 -16.89 4.71
N ASP A 112 9.98 -16.36 3.92
CA ASP A 112 10.38 -14.97 3.99
C ASP A 112 9.37 -14.09 3.28
N TRP A 113 9.09 -12.93 3.91
CA TRP A 113 8.30 -11.85 3.35
C TRP A 113 9.09 -10.56 3.39
N TYR A 114 8.92 -9.73 2.38
CA TYR A 114 9.68 -8.50 2.19
C TYR A 114 8.75 -7.30 2.07
N HIS A 115 9.24 -6.13 2.48
CA HIS A 115 8.53 -4.88 2.34
C HIS A 115 9.12 -4.05 1.22
N MET A 116 8.29 -3.26 0.54
CA MET A 116 8.75 -2.19 -0.35
C MET A 116 9.33 -1.07 0.49
N PRO A 117 10.51 -0.51 0.16
CA PRO A 117 11.04 0.67 0.84
C PRO A 117 10.28 1.94 0.42
N TRP A 118 10.51 3.04 1.12
CA TRP A 118 10.03 4.38 0.73
C TRP A 118 8.53 4.50 0.49
N GLN A 119 7.70 3.71 1.18
CA GLN A 119 6.25 3.81 0.99
C GLN A 119 5.68 5.13 1.51
N HIS A 120 6.29 5.73 2.50
CA HIS A 120 6.11 7.11 2.92
C HIS A 120 7.34 7.53 3.71
N TYR A 121 7.53 8.82 3.90
CA TYR A 121 8.63 9.37 4.69
C TYR A 121 8.22 10.63 5.45
N GLY A 122 9.06 11.08 6.40
CA GLY A 122 8.80 12.28 7.20
C GLY A 122 7.55 12.15 8.05
N ALA A 123 6.73 13.19 8.10
CA ALA A 123 5.52 13.24 8.92
C ALA A 123 4.45 12.22 8.50
N ASN A 124 4.47 11.76 7.25
CA ASN A 124 3.58 10.73 6.74
C ASN A 124 4.21 9.33 6.75
N GLY A 125 5.42 9.16 7.28
CA GLY A 125 6.10 7.87 7.31
C GLY A 125 5.31 6.77 7.99
N ARG A 126 5.77 5.52 7.82
CA ARG A 126 5.14 4.33 8.42
C ARG A 126 4.90 4.51 9.91
N GLU A 127 3.81 3.97 10.42
CA GLU A 127 3.63 3.90 11.86
C GLU A 127 4.56 2.85 12.49
N GLY A 128 4.88 3.02 13.77
CA GLY A 128 6.00 2.32 14.39
C GLY A 128 5.71 0.94 14.94
N PHE A 129 4.47 0.45 14.96
CA PHE A 129 4.12 -0.84 15.58
C PHE A 129 3.97 -1.98 14.58
N HIS A 130 3.32 -1.73 13.45
CA HIS A 130 3.05 -2.72 12.40
C HIS A 130 3.54 -2.28 11.02
N GLY A 131 4.13 -1.08 10.92
CA GLY A 131 4.60 -0.53 9.65
C GLY A 131 3.48 -0.11 8.71
N LEU A 132 2.32 0.23 9.25
CA LEU A 132 1.20 0.69 8.46
C LEU A 132 1.51 2.03 7.79
N THR A 133 1.18 2.15 6.53
CA THR A 133 1.21 3.39 5.76
C THR A 133 -0.18 4.00 5.67
N LYS A 134 -0.23 5.30 5.53
CA LYS A 134 -1.44 6.09 5.44
C LYS A 134 -1.93 6.09 3.99
N GLU A 135 -3.09 5.48 3.72
CA GLU A 135 -3.57 5.26 2.34
C GLU A 135 -4.58 6.32 1.89
N ALA A 136 -5.82 6.24 2.37
CA ALA A 136 -6.91 7.09 1.93
C ALA A 136 -7.87 7.45 3.07
N PRO A 137 -8.52 8.63 3.04
CA PRO A 137 -9.61 8.93 3.97
C PRO A 137 -10.83 8.06 3.66
N VAL A 138 -11.66 7.82 4.68
CA VAL A 138 -12.94 7.15 4.49
C VAL A 138 -14.06 8.17 4.29
N GLY A 139 -14.88 7.97 3.23
CA GLY A 139 -16.06 8.79 2.95
C GLY A 139 -17.29 8.35 3.76
N VAL A 140 -18.26 9.27 3.93
CA VAL A 140 -19.57 8.93 4.51
C VAL A 140 -20.27 7.86 3.65
N GLY A 141 -20.79 6.80 4.29
CA GLY A 141 -21.51 5.73 3.62
C GLY A 141 -20.62 4.75 2.83
N GLN A 142 -19.31 4.98 2.73
CA GLN A 142 -18.40 4.13 1.97
C GLN A 142 -18.41 2.67 2.46
N LEU A 143 -18.53 2.46 3.76
CA LEU A 143 -18.49 1.14 4.39
C LEU A 143 -19.89 0.57 4.67
N GLY A 144 -20.94 1.29 4.33
CA GLY A 144 -22.33 0.90 4.53
C GLY A 144 -23.22 2.11 4.87
N ARG A 145 -24.53 1.98 4.63
CA ARG A 145 -25.51 3.08 4.79
C ARG A 145 -25.54 3.72 6.17
N THR A 146 -25.23 2.98 7.21
CA THR A 146 -25.27 3.46 8.59
C THR A 146 -24.00 4.17 9.02
N GLN A 147 -22.96 4.17 8.17
CA GLN A 147 -21.69 4.80 8.48
C GLN A 147 -21.76 6.30 8.15
N THR A 148 -21.75 7.12 9.20
CA THR A 148 -21.71 8.60 9.11
C THR A 148 -20.34 9.18 9.48
N TYR A 149 -19.50 8.42 10.18
CA TYR A 149 -18.16 8.83 10.55
C TYR A 149 -17.26 8.88 9.30
N SER A 150 -16.54 9.98 9.10
CA SER A 150 -15.72 10.23 7.90
C SER A 150 -14.39 10.92 8.19
N THR A 151 -13.97 10.99 9.47
CA THR A 151 -12.65 11.58 9.81
C THR A 151 -11.53 10.55 9.85
N GLY A 152 -11.84 9.26 9.89
CA GLY A 152 -10.88 8.16 9.84
C GLY A 152 -10.35 7.88 8.44
N GLY A 153 -9.55 6.86 8.32
CA GLY A 153 -8.99 6.44 7.04
C GLY A 153 -8.40 5.05 7.04
N ALA A 154 -7.97 4.64 5.87
CA ALA A 154 -7.27 3.39 5.63
C ALA A 154 -5.79 3.51 5.99
N TRP A 155 -5.30 2.49 6.67
CA TRP A 155 -3.90 2.26 6.98
C TRP A 155 -3.52 0.87 6.52
N ALA A 156 -2.39 0.70 5.86
CA ALA A 156 -2.06 -0.57 5.25
C ALA A 156 -0.61 -0.99 5.43
N VAL A 157 -0.39 -2.30 5.42
CA VAL A 157 0.94 -2.90 5.31
C VAL A 157 0.91 -3.96 4.21
N ALA A 158 1.93 -3.97 3.37
CA ALA A 158 2.04 -4.89 2.26
C ALA A 158 3.33 -5.71 2.31
N PHE A 159 3.24 -6.90 1.73
CA PHE A 159 4.26 -7.93 1.77
C PHE A 159 4.47 -8.51 0.38
N TYR A 160 5.71 -8.82 0.07
CA TYR A 160 6.13 -9.53 -1.14
C TYR A 160 6.81 -10.84 -0.76
N ASN A 161 6.53 -11.91 -1.49
CA ASN A 161 7.28 -13.15 -1.32
C ASN A 161 8.73 -13.02 -1.83
N ASP A 162 9.50 -14.08 -1.78
CA ASP A 162 10.92 -14.13 -2.18
C ASP A 162 11.14 -13.69 -3.64
N LYS A 163 10.26 -14.08 -4.57
CA LYS A 163 10.34 -13.67 -5.98
C LYS A 163 10.09 -12.17 -6.15
N GLY A 164 9.10 -11.62 -5.45
CA GLY A 164 8.86 -10.17 -5.41
C GLY A 164 9.99 -9.42 -4.73
N GLY A 165 10.50 -9.95 -3.62
CA GLY A 165 11.67 -9.40 -2.92
C GLY A 165 12.92 -9.34 -3.80
N TYR A 166 13.14 -10.33 -4.67
CA TYR A 166 14.23 -10.30 -5.64
C TYR A 166 14.15 -9.09 -6.58
N THR A 167 12.99 -8.83 -7.16
CA THR A 167 12.80 -7.68 -8.07
C THR A 167 13.01 -6.36 -7.33
N ILE A 168 12.43 -6.20 -6.12
CA ILE A 168 12.66 -5.03 -5.28
C ILE A 168 14.16 -4.85 -5.02
N GLY A 169 14.86 -5.92 -4.64
CA GLY A 169 16.30 -5.89 -4.36
C GLY A 169 17.16 -5.56 -5.58
N LYS A 170 16.67 -5.77 -6.82
CA LYS A 170 17.38 -5.36 -8.04
C LYS A 170 17.21 -3.88 -8.32
N VAL A 171 16.00 -3.35 -8.18
CA VAL A 171 15.74 -1.90 -8.32
C VAL A 171 16.50 -1.12 -7.25
N TRP A 172 16.50 -1.61 -6.02
CA TRP A 172 17.12 -0.99 -4.84
C TRP A 172 18.52 -1.57 -4.53
N GLN A 173 19.23 -2.10 -5.51
CA GLN A 173 20.58 -2.64 -5.29
C GLN A 173 21.53 -1.59 -4.74
N ASN A 174 21.44 -0.36 -5.22
CA ASN A 174 21.97 0.83 -4.57
C ASN A 174 20.83 1.59 -3.89
N HIS A 175 20.75 1.52 -2.56
CA HIS A 175 19.67 2.15 -1.81
C HIS A 175 19.72 3.68 -1.80
N LEU A 176 20.82 4.28 -2.24
CA LEU A 176 20.99 5.73 -2.41
C LEU A 176 20.80 6.18 -3.87
N ASP A 177 20.53 5.26 -4.77
CA ASP A 177 20.35 5.52 -6.20
C ASP A 177 19.59 4.33 -6.83
N PRO A 178 18.28 4.21 -6.55
CA PRO A 178 17.46 3.13 -7.09
C PRO A 178 17.30 3.30 -8.62
N ASP A 179 17.38 2.18 -9.34
CA ASP A 179 17.30 2.17 -10.79
C ASP A 179 15.98 1.57 -11.28
N ALA A 180 15.03 2.44 -11.66
CA ALA A 180 13.73 2.04 -12.18
C ALA A 180 13.83 1.21 -13.47
N ASN A 181 14.86 1.42 -14.31
CA ASN A 181 15.00 0.70 -15.56
C ASN A 181 15.24 -0.80 -15.36
N LYS A 182 15.62 -1.21 -14.14
CA LYS A 182 15.71 -2.63 -13.80
C LYS A 182 14.37 -3.35 -13.94
N MET A 183 13.24 -2.65 -13.84
CA MET A 183 11.92 -3.25 -14.11
C MET A 183 11.81 -3.69 -15.57
N GLU A 184 12.15 -2.82 -16.53
CA GLU A 184 12.15 -3.17 -17.96
C GLU A 184 13.24 -4.21 -18.30
N ASP A 185 14.48 -4.04 -17.79
CA ASP A 185 15.60 -4.97 -18.01
C ASP A 185 15.27 -6.42 -17.63
N MET A 186 14.46 -6.60 -16.58
CA MET A 186 14.08 -7.93 -16.07
C MET A 186 12.76 -8.44 -16.66
N GLY A 187 12.02 -7.63 -17.40
CA GLY A 187 10.65 -7.94 -17.83
C GLY A 187 9.64 -7.94 -16.68
N GLY A 188 9.86 -7.12 -15.65
CA GLY A 188 8.99 -6.99 -14.49
C GLY A 188 9.25 -8.03 -13.37
N PHE A 189 8.22 -8.34 -12.62
CA PHE A 189 8.24 -9.37 -11.58
C PHE A 189 8.21 -10.78 -12.19
N PRO A 190 8.97 -11.75 -11.66
CA PRO A 190 8.94 -13.11 -12.15
C PRO A 190 7.63 -13.83 -11.81
N GLU A 191 7.25 -14.81 -12.63
CA GLU A 191 6.09 -15.67 -12.38
C GLU A 191 6.15 -16.32 -11.00
N GLY A 192 5.00 -16.34 -10.30
CA GLY A 192 4.91 -16.80 -8.92
C GLY A 192 5.25 -15.72 -7.89
N THR A 193 5.49 -14.47 -8.32
CA THR A 193 5.45 -13.35 -7.38
C THR A 193 4.07 -13.25 -6.77
N VAL A 194 4.02 -13.18 -5.45
CA VAL A 194 2.81 -12.95 -4.66
C VAL A 194 3.04 -11.72 -3.81
N MET A 195 2.13 -10.77 -3.94
CA MET A 195 2.05 -9.64 -3.04
C MET A 195 0.66 -9.60 -2.39
N PHE A 196 0.62 -9.21 -1.13
CA PHE A 196 -0.64 -8.94 -0.45
C PHE A 196 -0.53 -7.72 0.44
N LYS A 197 -1.67 -7.07 0.67
CA LYS A 197 -1.79 -5.87 1.49
C LYS A 197 -2.95 -6.03 2.46
N LEU A 198 -2.70 -5.83 3.76
CA LEU A 198 -3.73 -5.77 4.79
C LEU A 198 -4.11 -4.32 5.03
N LEU A 199 -5.39 -4.01 4.98
CA LEU A 199 -5.92 -2.67 5.20
C LEU A 199 -6.74 -2.63 6.49
N PHE A 200 -6.43 -1.63 7.30
CA PHE A 200 -7.08 -1.36 8.58
C PHE A 200 -7.78 -0.01 8.53
N LEU A 201 -8.90 0.08 9.20
CA LEU A 201 -9.66 1.30 9.38
C LEU A 201 -9.33 1.94 10.73
N SER A 202 -8.90 3.20 10.73
CA SER A 202 -8.77 4.01 11.93
C SER A 202 -10.10 4.71 12.23
N MET A 203 -10.84 4.15 13.18
CA MET A 203 -12.12 4.67 13.65
C MET A 203 -12.37 4.19 15.08
N PRO A 204 -12.91 5.02 15.99
CA PRO A 204 -13.18 4.58 17.36
C PRO A 204 -14.04 3.31 17.40
N LYS A 205 -13.66 2.36 18.25
CA LYS A 205 -14.27 1.03 18.32
C LYS A 205 -15.78 1.07 18.50
N ASP A 206 -16.29 1.86 19.44
CA ASP A 206 -17.72 2.01 19.68
C ASP A 206 -18.46 2.53 18.46
N THR A 207 -17.82 3.39 17.68
CA THR A 207 -18.37 3.95 16.42
C THR A 207 -18.42 2.84 15.36
N VAL A 208 -17.37 2.04 15.21
CA VAL A 208 -17.34 0.90 14.27
C VAL A 208 -18.46 -0.09 14.63
N GLU A 209 -18.54 -0.53 15.87
CA GLU A 209 -19.54 -1.51 16.31
C GLU A 209 -20.99 -1.02 16.11
N LYS A 210 -21.20 0.29 16.24
CA LYS A 210 -22.52 0.91 16.03
C LYS A 210 -22.84 1.10 14.55
N GLN A 211 -21.88 1.58 13.76
CA GLN A 211 -22.13 2.05 12.39
C GLN A 211 -21.80 1.03 11.31
N ILE A 212 -20.94 0.03 11.59
CA ILE A 212 -20.48 -0.97 10.62
C ILE A 212 -20.70 -2.37 11.20
N PRO A 213 -21.94 -2.90 11.14
CA PRO A 213 -22.31 -4.15 11.85
C PRO A 213 -21.46 -5.38 11.49
N TYR A 214 -20.98 -5.48 10.26
CA TYR A 214 -20.14 -6.61 9.83
C TYR A 214 -18.71 -6.57 10.38
N LEU A 215 -18.29 -5.46 11.01
CA LEU A 215 -17.02 -5.36 11.73
C LEU A 215 -17.17 -5.64 13.23
N ARG A 216 -18.35 -5.94 13.73
CA ARG A 216 -18.50 -6.48 15.09
C ARG A 216 -17.71 -7.77 15.22
N ASN A 217 -17.08 -8.01 16.37
CA ASN A 217 -16.10 -9.07 16.57
C ASN A 217 -14.86 -8.96 15.64
N GLY A 218 -14.55 -7.74 15.19
CA GLY A 218 -13.41 -7.46 14.34
C GLY A 218 -12.08 -7.90 14.94
N LEU A 219 -11.06 -7.98 14.09
CA LEU A 219 -9.67 -8.11 14.48
C LEU A 219 -9.09 -6.71 14.64
N TRP A 220 -8.57 -6.41 15.82
CA TRP A 220 -8.07 -5.11 16.20
C TRP A 220 -6.58 -5.16 16.47
N TRP A 221 -5.85 -4.19 15.91
CA TRP A 221 -4.47 -3.90 16.27
C TRP A 221 -4.36 -2.55 16.98
N LYS A 222 -3.35 -2.40 17.83
CA LYS A 222 -2.89 -1.08 18.27
C LYS A 222 -1.91 -0.53 17.24
N ALA A 223 -2.11 0.72 16.83
CA ALA A 223 -1.24 1.40 15.89
C ALA A 223 -0.87 2.80 16.40
N TYR A 224 0.32 3.28 16.06
CA TYR A 224 0.71 4.66 16.31
C TYR A 224 0.19 5.55 15.17
N ALA A 225 -1.11 5.79 15.18
CA ALA A 225 -1.89 6.43 14.12
C ALA A 225 -2.78 7.53 14.68
N ASN A 226 -3.91 7.81 14.05
CA ASN A 226 -4.91 8.75 14.55
C ASN A 226 -6.30 8.43 14.00
N TYR A 227 -7.33 8.97 14.66
CA TYR A 227 -8.73 8.91 14.20
C TYR A 227 -9.13 10.11 13.34
N ASN A 228 -8.25 11.11 13.21
CA ASN A 228 -8.41 12.20 12.24
C ASN A 228 -7.36 12.06 11.14
N PHE A 229 -7.76 11.43 10.04
CA PHE A 229 -6.86 11.13 8.92
C PHE A 229 -6.12 12.36 8.38
N LYS A 230 -6.67 13.57 8.50
CA LYS A 230 -6.01 14.81 8.08
C LYS A 230 -4.93 15.30 9.04
N SER A 231 -4.92 14.82 10.30
CA SER A 231 -3.90 15.19 11.27
C SER A 231 -2.56 14.51 10.96
N LEU A 232 -1.48 15.20 11.31
CA LEU A 232 -0.13 14.63 11.34
C LEU A 232 0.25 14.14 12.74
N ASP A 233 -0.48 14.57 13.78
CA ASP A 233 -0.26 14.12 15.15
C ASP A 233 -0.74 12.68 15.30
N ARG A 234 0.07 11.85 15.95
CA ARG A 234 -0.22 10.43 16.15
C ARG A 234 -0.25 10.08 17.63
N GLU A 235 -1.10 9.14 17.94
CA GLU A 235 -1.25 8.53 19.25
C GLU A 235 -1.47 7.03 19.12
N VAL A 236 -1.48 6.30 20.22
CA VAL A 236 -1.83 4.88 20.20
C VAL A 236 -3.33 4.75 20.09
N VAL A 237 -3.80 4.28 18.94
CA VAL A 237 -5.22 4.04 18.64
C VAL A 237 -5.46 2.58 18.25
N ASP A 238 -6.69 2.14 18.38
CA ASP A 238 -7.12 0.86 17.84
C ASP A 238 -7.51 1.02 16.36
N VAL A 239 -7.03 0.08 15.52
CA VAL A 239 -7.39 -0.02 14.10
C VAL A 239 -7.97 -1.40 13.83
N VAL A 240 -9.01 -1.48 12.99
CA VAL A 240 -9.71 -2.73 12.70
C VAL A 240 -9.42 -3.21 11.29
N LEU A 241 -9.11 -4.51 11.14
CA LEU A 241 -8.91 -5.13 9.82
C LEU A 241 -10.22 -5.11 9.03
N ILE A 242 -10.15 -4.63 7.79
CA ILE A 242 -11.32 -4.49 6.94
C ILE A 242 -11.18 -5.16 5.58
N GLN A 243 -9.97 -5.23 5.04
CA GLN A 243 -9.71 -5.67 3.67
C GLN A 243 -8.35 -6.33 3.55
N MET A 244 -8.22 -7.27 2.64
CA MET A 244 -6.93 -7.73 2.12
C MET A 244 -6.98 -7.73 0.60
N ASP A 245 -5.94 -7.20 -0.02
CA ASP A 245 -5.71 -7.27 -1.46
C ASP A 245 -4.60 -8.26 -1.76
N VAL A 246 -4.71 -8.98 -2.86
CA VAL A 246 -3.66 -9.86 -3.35
C VAL A 246 -3.41 -9.62 -4.84
N MET A 247 -2.16 -9.72 -5.24
CA MET A 247 -1.74 -9.73 -6.63
C MET A 247 -0.80 -10.92 -6.86
N ILE A 248 -1.08 -11.68 -7.88
CA ILE A 248 -0.33 -12.87 -8.24
C ILE A 248 0.17 -12.72 -9.67
N LYS A 249 1.49 -12.78 -9.85
CA LYS A 249 2.12 -12.82 -11.18
C LYS A 249 1.91 -14.21 -11.76
N ASP A 250 1.02 -14.32 -12.73
CA ASP A 250 0.57 -15.58 -13.30
C ASP A 250 0.34 -15.41 -14.82
N PHE A 251 1.24 -15.97 -15.61
CA PHE A 251 1.17 -15.82 -17.08
C PHE A 251 0.03 -16.61 -17.74
N ARG A 252 -0.77 -17.33 -16.99
CA ARG A 252 -2.05 -17.85 -17.48
C ARG A 252 -3.08 -16.72 -17.67
N ALA A 253 -2.94 -15.61 -16.94
CA ALA A 253 -3.75 -14.40 -17.14
C ALA A 253 -3.21 -13.59 -18.32
N PRO A 254 -4.07 -13.05 -19.21
CA PRO A 254 -3.64 -12.31 -20.41
C PRO A 254 -2.74 -11.12 -20.12
N SER A 255 -2.94 -10.46 -19.00
CA SER A 255 -2.10 -9.33 -18.54
C SER A 255 -0.84 -9.74 -17.80
N GLY A 256 -0.71 -11.03 -17.43
CA GLY A 256 0.33 -11.53 -16.55
C GLY A 256 0.02 -11.36 -15.06
N TRP A 257 -1.14 -10.81 -14.67
CA TRP A 257 -1.53 -10.61 -13.29
C TRP A 257 -2.96 -11.06 -12.99
N ILE A 258 -3.12 -11.71 -11.85
CA ILE A 258 -4.43 -12.00 -11.24
C ILE A 258 -4.53 -11.16 -9.96
N LEU A 259 -5.62 -10.41 -9.82
CA LEU A 259 -5.91 -9.59 -8.66
C LEU A 259 -7.09 -10.17 -7.90
N GLY A 260 -6.98 -10.20 -6.58
CA GLY A 260 -8.04 -10.67 -5.69
C GLY A 260 -8.24 -9.72 -4.51
N ASN A 261 -9.45 -9.68 -4.02
CA ASN A 261 -9.80 -8.87 -2.86
C ASN A 261 -10.60 -9.69 -1.86
N TYR A 262 -10.41 -9.40 -0.57
CA TYR A 262 -11.13 -10.01 0.54
C TYR A 262 -11.69 -8.92 1.43
N LYS A 263 -12.91 -9.13 1.88
CA LYS A 263 -13.59 -8.24 2.82
C LYS A 263 -13.76 -8.93 4.17
N TYR A 264 -13.54 -8.19 5.25
CA TYR A 264 -13.73 -8.72 6.59
C TYR A 264 -15.22 -8.92 6.92
N ASN A 265 -15.55 -10.08 7.49
CA ASN A 265 -16.88 -10.40 8.02
C ASN A 265 -16.78 -10.98 9.43
N GLY A 266 -16.98 -10.15 10.45
CA GLY A 266 -16.92 -10.57 11.85
C GLY A 266 -17.97 -11.60 12.27
N GLN A 267 -18.96 -11.90 11.40
CA GLN A 267 -19.99 -12.93 11.68
C GLN A 267 -19.49 -14.35 11.36
N MET A 268 -18.36 -14.49 10.64
CA MET A 268 -17.80 -15.81 10.30
C MET A 268 -17.31 -16.59 11.52
N ASN A 269 -16.97 -15.91 12.63
CA ASN A 269 -16.58 -16.49 13.92
C ASN A 269 -15.46 -17.55 13.85
N ASN A 270 -14.52 -17.43 12.90
CA ASN A 270 -13.35 -18.31 12.87
C ASN A 270 -12.50 -18.13 14.13
N SER A 271 -11.90 -19.22 14.62
CA SER A 271 -11.02 -19.20 15.78
C SER A 271 -9.81 -18.29 15.57
N ASP A 272 -9.20 -18.35 14.41
CA ASP A 272 -8.24 -17.35 13.93
C ASP A 272 -9.02 -16.27 13.14
N LYS A 273 -9.12 -15.10 13.73
CA LYS A 273 -9.91 -13.99 13.18
C LYS A 273 -9.41 -13.45 11.85
N PHE A 274 -8.17 -13.73 11.45
CA PHE A 274 -7.69 -13.36 10.12
C PHE A 274 -8.48 -14.09 9.03
N TYR A 275 -8.92 -15.31 9.28
CA TYR A 275 -9.77 -16.08 8.35
C TYR A 275 -11.24 -15.61 8.28
N ASN A 276 -11.59 -14.53 8.99
CA ASN A 276 -12.84 -13.79 8.77
C ASN A 276 -12.78 -12.87 7.53
N LEU A 277 -11.63 -12.76 6.88
CA LEU A 277 -11.50 -12.18 5.55
C LEU A 277 -12.06 -13.17 4.53
N VAL A 278 -13.20 -12.84 3.95
CA VAL A 278 -13.88 -13.67 2.93
C VAL A 278 -13.59 -13.15 1.53
N PRO A 279 -13.38 -14.01 0.53
CA PRO A 279 -13.15 -13.57 -0.84
C PRO A 279 -14.28 -12.67 -1.33
N LEU A 280 -13.96 -11.43 -1.70
CA LEU A 280 -14.89 -10.50 -2.36
C LEU A 280 -15.00 -10.84 -3.84
N GLY A 281 -13.86 -11.10 -4.49
CA GLY A 281 -13.81 -11.45 -5.90
C GLY A 281 -12.41 -11.55 -6.44
N ILE A 282 -12.33 -11.88 -7.72
CA ILE A 282 -11.11 -12.03 -8.51
C ILE A 282 -11.27 -11.32 -9.85
N MET A 283 -10.18 -10.75 -10.39
CA MET A 283 -10.16 -10.21 -11.76
C MET A 283 -8.81 -10.46 -12.43
N TRP A 284 -8.83 -10.53 -13.78
CA TRP A 284 -7.66 -10.77 -14.63
C TRP A 284 -7.64 -9.91 -15.89
N GLY A 285 -8.46 -8.88 -15.91
CA GLY A 285 -8.58 -7.85 -16.94
C GLY A 285 -9.66 -6.87 -16.54
N ASP A 286 -9.90 -5.83 -17.32
CA ASP A 286 -10.76 -4.70 -16.95
C ASP A 286 -12.01 -4.54 -17.82
N ASP A 287 -12.37 -5.56 -18.57
CA ASP A 287 -13.60 -5.59 -19.40
C ASP A 287 -13.80 -4.28 -20.22
N PRO A 288 -12.89 -3.94 -21.15
CA PRO A 288 -12.86 -2.62 -21.81
C PRO A 288 -14.10 -2.31 -22.64
N GLU A 289 -14.84 -3.32 -23.08
CA GLU A 289 -16.09 -3.16 -23.85
C GLU A 289 -17.26 -2.69 -22.96
N ASN A 290 -17.14 -2.83 -21.64
CA ASN A 290 -18.21 -2.47 -20.72
C ASN A 290 -18.11 -1.02 -20.26
N THR A 291 -18.75 -0.14 -21.01
CA THR A 291 -18.75 1.32 -20.78
C THR A 291 -19.96 1.87 -20.05
N THR A 292 -20.92 0.99 -19.71
CA THR A 292 -22.18 1.39 -19.03
C THR A 292 -21.90 1.76 -17.58
N ASN A 293 -22.25 2.96 -17.14
CA ASN A 293 -22.12 3.35 -15.74
C ASN A 293 -23.32 2.81 -14.94
N THR A 294 -23.10 1.77 -14.16
CA THR A 294 -24.10 1.13 -13.29
C THR A 294 -23.66 0.99 -11.85
N SER A 295 -22.58 1.70 -11.44
CA SER A 295 -22.08 1.61 -10.07
C SER A 295 -23.08 2.16 -9.06
N ASN A 296 -23.27 1.44 -7.95
CA ASN A 296 -24.00 1.90 -6.78
C ASN A 296 -23.01 2.29 -5.69
N PRO A 297 -22.78 3.57 -5.42
CA PRO A 297 -21.75 4.01 -4.48
C PRO A 297 -22.10 3.70 -3.02
N ILE A 298 -23.37 3.52 -2.66
CA ILE A 298 -23.79 3.19 -1.29
C ILE A 298 -24.47 1.82 -1.28
N PRO A 299 -23.77 0.76 -0.86
CA PRO A 299 -24.29 -0.58 -1.00
C PRO A 299 -25.39 -0.91 0.01
N ASP A 300 -26.56 -1.30 -0.47
CA ASP A 300 -27.53 -2.13 0.26
C ASP A 300 -27.20 -3.60 0.14
N SER A 301 -26.71 -3.97 -1.03
CA SER A 301 -26.20 -5.29 -1.37
C SER A 301 -25.08 -5.11 -2.39
N THR A 302 -24.14 -6.03 -2.41
CA THR A 302 -23.11 -6.05 -3.45
C THR A 302 -23.76 -6.23 -4.82
N TYR A 303 -23.53 -5.27 -5.71
CA TYR A 303 -24.03 -5.33 -7.09
C TYR A 303 -23.13 -6.22 -7.94
N ILE A 304 -23.71 -7.23 -8.61
CA ILE A 304 -22.99 -8.09 -9.53
C ILE A 304 -23.39 -7.70 -10.95
N ASN A 305 -22.42 -7.24 -11.75
CA ASN A 305 -22.65 -6.90 -13.14
C ASN A 305 -22.48 -8.16 -14.03
N PRO A 306 -23.55 -8.70 -14.62
CA PRO A 306 -23.47 -9.94 -15.41
C PRO A 306 -22.78 -9.77 -16.76
N LYS A 307 -22.44 -8.52 -17.14
CA LYS A 307 -21.76 -8.23 -18.41
C LYS A 307 -20.24 -8.36 -18.30
N LEU A 308 -19.69 -8.39 -17.07
CA LEU A 308 -18.26 -8.56 -16.86
C LEU A 308 -17.84 -10.01 -17.15
N LYS A 309 -16.75 -10.19 -17.87
CA LYS A 309 -16.20 -11.49 -18.27
C LYS A 309 -14.84 -11.78 -17.65
N GLN A 310 -14.15 -10.73 -17.19
CA GLN A 310 -12.81 -10.79 -16.63
C GLN A 310 -12.80 -10.52 -15.13
N THR A 311 -13.99 -10.43 -14.55
CA THR A 311 -14.21 -10.20 -13.12
C THR A 311 -15.27 -11.19 -12.61
N ILE A 312 -14.99 -11.85 -11.50
CA ILE A 312 -15.94 -12.68 -10.77
C ILE A 312 -16.09 -12.12 -9.36
N ILE A 313 -17.31 -11.75 -8.99
CA ILE A 313 -17.65 -11.27 -7.65
C ILE A 313 -18.35 -12.40 -6.90
N ASN A 314 -18.03 -12.57 -5.62
CA ASN A 314 -18.65 -13.58 -4.77
C ASN A 314 -20.19 -13.38 -4.68
N PRO A 315 -20.99 -14.32 -5.19
CA PRO A 315 -22.44 -14.21 -5.15
C PRO A 315 -23.03 -14.62 -3.78
N ASP A 316 -22.25 -15.25 -2.90
CA ASP A 316 -22.73 -15.75 -1.62
C ASP A 316 -22.92 -14.62 -0.60
N ARG A 317 -24.17 -14.19 -0.46
CA ARG A 317 -24.57 -13.12 0.46
C ARG A 317 -24.55 -13.53 1.94
N ASN A 318 -24.45 -14.83 2.24
CA ASN A 318 -24.33 -15.30 3.62
C ASN A 318 -22.91 -15.11 4.14
N GLU A 319 -21.92 -15.19 3.26
CA GLU A 319 -20.53 -14.94 3.59
C GLU A 319 -20.13 -13.46 3.42
N LEU A 320 -20.55 -12.85 2.30
CA LEU A 320 -20.09 -11.53 1.90
C LEU A 320 -21.03 -10.43 2.41
N PRO A 321 -20.62 -9.59 3.37
CA PRO A 321 -21.36 -8.38 3.73
C PRO A 321 -21.52 -7.46 2.53
N PRO A 322 -22.58 -6.63 2.48
CA PRO A 322 -22.77 -5.64 1.40
C PRO A 322 -21.49 -4.80 1.22
N SER A 323 -21.04 -4.68 -0.03
CA SER A 323 -19.84 -3.94 -0.40
C SER A 323 -20.10 -3.11 -1.64
N HIS A 324 -19.59 -1.89 -1.68
CA HIS A 324 -19.41 -1.26 -2.97
C HIS A 324 -18.34 -2.04 -3.75
N LEU A 325 -18.37 -1.87 -5.04
CA LEU A 325 -17.36 -2.35 -5.97
C LEU A 325 -16.81 -1.14 -6.72
N GLY A 326 -15.86 -1.39 -7.58
CA GLY A 326 -15.33 -0.42 -8.50
C GLY A 326 -16.33 -0.05 -9.60
N TRP A 327 -15.88 0.82 -10.50
CA TRP A 327 -16.71 1.34 -11.56
C TRP A 327 -17.36 0.24 -12.39
N ASN A 328 -18.67 0.37 -12.54
CA ASN A 328 -19.51 -0.55 -13.31
C ASN A 328 -19.51 -2.00 -12.78
N GLY A 329 -19.31 -2.18 -11.47
CA GLY A 329 -19.29 -3.50 -10.82
C GLY A 329 -17.98 -4.27 -10.95
N ARG A 330 -16.91 -3.64 -11.42
CA ARG A 330 -15.57 -4.23 -11.43
C ARG A 330 -15.06 -4.46 -10.01
N LEU A 331 -14.11 -5.37 -9.86
CA LEU A 331 -13.55 -5.63 -8.54
C LEU A 331 -12.82 -4.40 -8.00
N ASN A 332 -13.17 -4.01 -6.78
CA ASN A 332 -12.45 -3.08 -5.92
C ASN A 332 -12.88 -3.32 -4.49
N GLY A 333 -12.02 -3.04 -3.53
CA GLY A 333 -12.31 -3.28 -2.12
C GLY A 333 -13.09 -2.15 -1.44
N PRO A 334 -13.63 -2.41 -0.24
CA PRO A 334 -14.44 -1.42 0.49
C PRO A 334 -13.68 -0.14 0.88
N MET A 335 -12.35 -0.17 0.91
CA MET A 335 -11.52 1.01 1.21
C MET A 335 -11.03 1.73 -0.05
N ASP A 336 -11.31 1.18 -1.24
CA ASP A 336 -10.81 1.71 -2.50
C ASP A 336 -11.81 2.67 -3.17
N ASN A 337 -11.34 3.36 -4.22
CA ASN A 337 -12.16 4.29 -4.98
C ASN A 337 -13.23 3.54 -5.81
N SER A 338 -14.51 3.82 -5.55
CA SER A 338 -15.63 3.20 -6.29
C SER A 338 -15.70 3.58 -7.77
N MET A 339 -14.94 4.58 -8.22
CA MET A 339 -14.86 5.03 -9.61
C MET A 339 -13.66 4.43 -10.37
N SER A 340 -12.95 3.49 -9.77
CA SER A 340 -11.83 2.74 -10.37
C SER A 340 -12.08 1.23 -10.29
N SER A 341 -11.10 0.44 -10.63
CA SER A 341 -11.01 -0.99 -10.33
C SER A 341 -9.63 -1.32 -9.80
N CYS A 342 -9.42 -2.48 -9.20
CA CYS A 342 -8.08 -2.93 -8.87
C CYS A 342 -7.17 -2.86 -10.10
N TYR A 343 -7.66 -3.38 -11.22
CA TYR A 343 -6.90 -3.43 -12.46
C TYR A 343 -6.59 -2.04 -13.03
N SER A 344 -7.58 -1.15 -13.10
CA SER A 344 -7.41 0.19 -13.70
C SER A 344 -6.37 1.05 -12.98
N CYS A 345 -6.28 0.94 -11.65
CA CYS A 345 -5.27 1.63 -10.87
C CYS A 345 -3.88 1.00 -11.06
N HIS A 346 -3.82 -0.34 -10.97
CA HIS A 346 -2.54 -1.06 -11.02
C HIS A 346 -1.89 -1.03 -12.40
N SER A 347 -2.68 -1.05 -13.49
CA SER A 347 -2.16 -0.95 -14.86
C SER A 347 -1.57 0.41 -15.21
N ALA A 348 -1.92 1.46 -14.45
CA ALA A 348 -1.35 2.80 -14.60
C ALA A 348 -0.09 3.02 -13.74
N ALA A 349 0.43 1.97 -13.08
CA ALA A 349 1.60 2.07 -12.22
C ALA A 349 2.89 2.21 -13.05
N GLU A 350 3.52 3.37 -12.97
CA GLU A 350 4.74 3.70 -13.73
C GLU A 350 5.60 4.74 -12.99
N TYR A 351 6.82 4.93 -13.41
CA TYR A 351 7.72 5.94 -12.86
C TYR A 351 8.44 6.72 -13.98
N PRO A 352 8.47 8.09 -13.96
CA PRO A 352 7.64 8.88 -13.04
C PRO A 352 6.15 8.72 -13.34
N GLN A 353 5.28 8.92 -12.32
CA GLN A 353 3.83 8.87 -12.49
C GLN A 353 3.35 10.12 -13.23
N LEU A 354 3.13 10.00 -14.55
CA LEU A 354 2.77 11.12 -15.42
C LEU A 354 1.26 11.39 -15.47
N SER A 355 0.46 10.34 -15.50
CA SER A 355 -1.01 10.42 -15.36
C SER A 355 -1.47 10.08 -13.96
N PRO A 356 -2.67 10.50 -13.54
CA PRO A 356 -3.29 10.00 -12.31
C PRO A 356 -3.37 8.47 -12.29
N ILE A 357 -3.28 7.84 -11.12
CA ILE A 357 -3.44 6.38 -10.97
C ILE A 357 -4.87 5.90 -11.28
N SER A 358 -5.85 6.80 -11.25
CA SER A 358 -7.22 6.54 -11.66
C SER A 358 -7.83 7.78 -12.29
N PRO A 359 -8.82 7.66 -13.21
CA PRO A 359 -9.47 8.82 -13.77
C PRO A 359 -10.31 9.52 -12.70
N LEU A 360 -10.12 10.82 -12.52
CA LEU A 360 -10.89 11.65 -11.60
C LEU A 360 -11.87 12.51 -12.40
N PHE A 361 -13.16 12.23 -12.20
CA PHE A 361 -14.19 13.08 -12.80
C PHE A 361 -14.26 14.42 -12.08
N ASP A 362 -13.99 15.49 -12.82
CA ASP A 362 -14.20 16.86 -12.35
C ASP A 362 -15.42 17.47 -13.09
N PRO A 363 -16.56 17.67 -12.41
CA PRO A 363 -17.76 18.22 -13.04
C PRO A 363 -17.58 19.65 -13.57
N LYS A 364 -16.56 20.38 -13.11
CA LYS A 364 -16.30 21.76 -13.57
C LYS A 364 -15.57 21.80 -14.91
N THR A 365 -14.64 20.87 -15.12
CA THR A 365 -13.85 20.78 -16.34
C THR A 365 -14.40 19.77 -17.34
N SER A 366 -15.34 18.92 -16.91
CA SER A 366 -15.83 17.76 -17.68
C SER A 366 -14.70 16.82 -18.13
N GLN A 367 -13.56 16.86 -17.43
CA GLN A 367 -12.45 15.96 -17.68
C GLN A 367 -12.82 14.56 -17.18
N TYR A 368 -12.45 13.55 -17.94
CA TYR A 368 -12.69 12.14 -17.62
C TYR A 368 -14.17 11.81 -17.30
N VAL A 369 -15.06 12.14 -18.23
CA VAL A 369 -16.47 11.75 -18.11
C VAL A 369 -16.57 10.22 -18.10
N PRO A 370 -17.21 9.60 -17.09
CA PRO A 370 -17.35 8.15 -17.03
C PRO A 370 -17.89 7.52 -18.32
N GLY A 371 -17.18 6.53 -18.85
CA GLY A 371 -17.49 5.87 -20.11
C GLY A 371 -17.00 6.59 -21.37
N SER A 372 -16.43 7.79 -21.27
CA SER A 372 -15.81 8.46 -22.43
C SER A 372 -14.50 7.75 -22.86
N PRO A 373 -14.00 7.98 -24.10
CA PRO A 373 -12.71 7.41 -24.52
C PRO A 373 -11.55 7.78 -23.58
N GLN A 374 -11.54 9.00 -23.02
CA GLN A 374 -10.52 9.45 -22.08
C GLN A 374 -10.63 8.68 -20.75
N TRP A 375 -11.84 8.44 -20.24
CA TRP A 375 -12.09 7.60 -19.08
C TRP A 375 -11.67 6.16 -19.33
N MET A 376 -12.07 5.59 -20.48
CA MET A 376 -11.81 4.20 -20.84
C MET A 376 -10.33 3.91 -21.08
N ARG A 377 -9.47 4.90 -21.11
CA ARG A 377 -8.02 4.70 -21.14
C ARG A 377 -7.53 3.89 -19.92
N TRP A 378 -8.10 4.11 -18.74
CA TRP A 378 -7.74 3.35 -17.55
C TRP A 378 -8.33 1.93 -17.53
N PHE A 379 -9.45 1.73 -18.22
CA PHE A 379 -10.18 0.46 -18.24
C PHE A 379 -9.87 -0.35 -19.50
N GLN A 380 -8.56 -0.51 -19.79
CA GLN A 380 -8.05 -1.32 -20.89
C GLN A 380 -7.31 -2.56 -20.38
N ASN A 381 -7.18 -3.59 -21.19
CA ASN A 381 -6.37 -4.75 -20.87
C ASN A 381 -4.91 -4.49 -21.27
N TYR A 382 -4.18 -3.78 -20.43
CA TYR A 382 -2.76 -3.57 -20.61
C TYR A 382 -1.98 -4.88 -20.37
N ASP A 383 -0.95 -5.11 -21.17
CA ASP A 383 0.10 -6.04 -20.83
C ASP A 383 0.91 -5.48 -19.64
N CYS A 384 1.35 -6.33 -18.75
CA CYS A 384 2.05 -5.96 -17.51
C CYS A 384 3.34 -5.16 -17.72
N ASN A 385 3.98 -5.27 -18.89
CA ASN A 385 5.18 -4.50 -19.25
C ASN A 385 4.88 -3.31 -20.16
N SER A 386 3.60 -3.04 -20.44
CA SER A 386 3.23 -1.88 -21.26
C SER A 386 3.33 -0.59 -20.47
N ARG A 387 3.81 0.45 -21.11
CA ARG A 387 3.80 1.80 -20.56
C ARG A 387 2.39 2.36 -20.62
N PHE A 388 1.96 2.98 -19.53
CA PHE A 388 0.72 3.73 -19.52
C PHE A 388 0.91 5.09 -20.18
N ASP A 389 2.02 5.78 -19.89
CA ASP A 389 2.41 7.03 -20.53
C ASP A 389 3.76 6.91 -21.27
N GLU A 390 3.88 7.61 -22.41
CA GLU A 390 5.16 7.70 -23.10
C GLU A 390 6.18 8.46 -22.22
N GLY A 391 7.39 7.93 -22.13
CA GLY A 391 8.47 8.51 -21.33
C GLY A 391 8.54 8.03 -19.87
N ALA A 392 7.58 7.23 -19.43
CA ALA A 392 7.64 6.58 -18.11
C ALA A 392 8.16 5.14 -18.22
N VAL A 393 8.65 4.58 -17.11
CA VAL A 393 9.05 3.19 -16.95
C VAL A 393 7.91 2.43 -16.27
N PRO A 394 7.36 1.36 -16.87
CA PRO A 394 6.31 0.59 -16.23
C PRO A 394 6.87 -0.12 -14.98
N THR A 395 6.10 -0.10 -13.90
CA THR A 395 6.47 -0.81 -12.66
C THR A 395 5.75 -2.14 -12.51
N ASP A 396 5.34 -2.73 -13.63
CA ASP A 396 4.70 -4.04 -13.72
C ASP A 396 3.51 -4.15 -12.74
N PHE A 397 2.57 -3.23 -12.85
CA PHE A 397 1.38 -3.12 -12.00
C PHE A 397 1.66 -2.83 -10.51
N SER A 398 2.91 -2.61 -10.11
CA SER A 398 3.23 -2.31 -8.72
C SER A 398 3.14 -0.82 -8.42
N LEU A 399 1.98 -0.37 -7.94
CA LEU A 399 1.82 0.99 -7.40
C LEU A 399 2.80 1.28 -6.27
N GLN A 400 3.14 0.28 -5.45
CA GLN A 400 4.12 0.45 -4.39
C GLN A 400 5.53 0.70 -4.91
N MET A 401 5.93 0.10 -6.04
CA MET A 401 7.23 0.37 -6.65
C MET A 401 7.26 1.79 -7.23
N ALA A 402 6.21 2.19 -7.94
CA ALA A 402 6.07 3.56 -8.46
C ALA A 402 6.11 4.60 -7.33
N GLU A 403 5.33 4.37 -6.29
CA GLU A 403 5.29 5.22 -5.09
C GLU A 403 6.65 5.31 -4.38
N ALA A 404 7.34 4.18 -4.24
CA ALA A 404 8.63 4.12 -3.57
C ALA A 404 9.69 4.95 -4.31
N LEU A 405 9.76 4.82 -5.62
CA LEU A 405 10.68 5.60 -6.46
C LEU A 405 10.36 7.09 -6.40
N GLN A 406 9.09 7.46 -6.50
CA GLN A 406 8.66 8.86 -6.42
C GLN A 406 8.93 9.47 -5.04
N ASN A 407 8.68 8.74 -3.96
CA ASN A 407 8.98 9.20 -2.60
C ASN A 407 10.48 9.35 -2.35
N PHE A 408 11.30 8.48 -2.94
CA PHE A 408 12.74 8.60 -2.87
C PHE A 408 13.21 9.90 -3.53
N ASP A 409 12.76 10.20 -4.75
CA ASP A 409 13.10 11.46 -5.44
C ASP A 409 12.64 12.69 -4.65
N ASP A 410 11.39 12.66 -4.15
CA ASP A 410 10.86 13.74 -3.33
C ASP A 410 11.71 13.99 -2.07
N TRP A 411 12.23 12.92 -1.47
CA TRP A 411 13.12 13.03 -0.33
C TRP A 411 14.50 13.58 -0.72
N GLU A 412 15.12 13.10 -1.80
CA GLU A 412 16.42 13.60 -2.26
C GLU A 412 16.38 15.11 -2.53
N VAL A 413 15.32 15.54 -3.19
CA VAL A 413 15.07 16.96 -3.50
C VAL A 413 14.99 17.81 -2.24
N THR A 414 14.41 17.28 -1.16
CA THR A 414 14.22 18.02 0.09
C THR A 414 15.46 17.99 0.99
N LYS A 415 16.37 17.05 0.77
CA LYS A 415 17.50 16.74 1.65
C LYS A 415 18.54 17.87 1.72
N ASP A 416 18.88 18.53 0.62
CA ASP A 416 19.98 19.51 0.57
C ASP A 416 19.60 20.91 0.12
N GLY A 417 18.37 21.16 -0.26
CA GLY A 417 17.88 22.46 -0.72
C GLY A 417 18.48 22.92 -2.07
N SER A 418 19.42 22.18 -2.66
CA SER A 418 20.13 22.54 -3.90
C SER A 418 19.25 22.47 -5.13
N PHE A 419 18.23 21.62 -5.08
CA PHE A 419 17.26 21.41 -6.15
C PHE A 419 16.46 22.67 -6.52
N TRP A 420 16.11 23.49 -5.53
CA TRP A 420 15.36 24.74 -5.77
C TRP A 420 16.07 25.73 -6.67
N ASN A 421 17.38 25.56 -6.87
CA ASN A 421 18.19 26.39 -7.76
C ASN A 421 18.32 25.83 -9.17
N THR A 422 17.98 24.56 -9.42
CA THR A 422 18.31 23.87 -10.69
C THR A 422 17.07 23.49 -11.52
N TYR A 423 15.91 23.28 -10.90
CA TYR A 423 14.67 22.88 -11.58
C TYR A 423 13.62 23.99 -11.59
N ASN A 424 12.84 24.03 -12.68
CA ASN A 424 11.74 24.99 -12.82
C ASN A 424 10.63 24.60 -11.82
N VAL A 425 10.56 25.33 -10.71
CA VAL A 425 9.60 25.15 -9.60
C VAL A 425 8.15 24.94 -10.07
N LYS A 426 7.80 25.42 -11.28
CA LYS A 426 6.47 25.23 -11.87
C LYS A 426 6.22 23.79 -12.34
N GLU A 427 7.22 23.12 -12.91
CA GLU A 427 7.07 21.73 -13.36
C GLU A 427 7.02 20.78 -12.18
N PHE A 428 7.91 20.96 -11.21
CA PHE A 428 7.89 20.16 -9.98
C PHE A 428 6.58 20.31 -9.19
N LYS A 429 6.07 21.56 -9.04
CA LYS A 429 4.75 21.77 -8.44
C LYS A 429 3.64 21.09 -9.24
N LYS A 430 3.72 21.04 -10.56
CA LYS A 430 2.75 20.36 -11.41
C LYS A 430 2.76 18.85 -11.19
N HIS A 431 3.93 18.21 -11.08
CA HIS A 431 4.05 16.79 -10.77
C HIS A 431 3.63 16.48 -9.33
N LYS A 432 4.03 17.31 -8.36
CA LYS A 432 3.64 17.17 -6.95
C LYS A 432 2.14 17.41 -6.71
N ASP A 433 1.53 18.34 -7.45
CA ASP A 433 0.08 18.57 -7.39
C ASP A 433 -0.71 17.42 -8.03
N LEU A 434 -0.19 16.80 -9.09
CA LEU A 434 -0.80 15.62 -9.70
C LEU A 434 -0.73 14.40 -8.75
N SER A 435 0.41 14.14 -8.14
CA SER A 435 0.57 13.03 -7.19
C SER A 435 -0.25 13.24 -5.90
N ARG A 436 -0.40 14.49 -5.41
CA ARG A 436 -1.20 14.83 -4.23
C ARG A 436 -2.70 14.86 -4.50
N ARG A 437 -3.15 15.32 -5.68
CA ARG A 437 -4.58 15.33 -6.05
C ARG A 437 -5.14 13.92 -6.14
N ASN A 438 -4.31 12.94 -6.44
CA ASN A 438 -4.71 11.53 -6.52
C ASN A 438 -4.86 10.85 -5.15
N ARG A 439 -4.46 11.52 -4.05
CA ARG A 439 -4.53 10.98 -2.67
C ARG A 439 -5.62 11.61 -1.80
N ILE A 440 -6.29 12.66 -2.23
CA ILE A 440 -7.06 13.51 -1.30
C ILE A 440 -8.52 13.70 -1.72
N ASP A 441 -8.95 13.27 -2.90
CA ASP A 441 -10.35 13.42 -3.31
C ASP A 441 -11.06 12.05 -3.48
#